data_46b0be6460bc1596c6314d666784cd2a
#
_entry.id   46b0be6460bc1596c6314d666784cd2a
#
_cell.length_a   1.000
_cell.length_b   1.000
_cell.length_c   1.000
_cell.angle_alpha   90.00
_cell.angle_beta   90.00
_cell.angle_gamma   90.00
#
_symmetry.space_group_name_H-M   'P 1'
#
loop_
_entity.id
_entity.type
_entity.pdbx_description
1 polymer ?
#
loop_
_entity_poly.entity_id
_entity_poly.type
_entity_poly.pdbx_seq_one_letter_code
_entity_poly.pdbx_strand_id
1 'polypeptide(L)'
;MKKMHINSKGITLIALVVTIIVLLILASIATYSGIQIIESSKATTFTAEMKIMQTQVNNIYDQWKRGEVNKDKLGKDLEYKSEVKEQASKVLTTALDIKDTTGYRYYDQETIKKLGIEGVKQEFFINVETRDVVSYKGLKYKGDMYYTLIQLPDGLYNVDYT
;
A
#
# COMPACT_ATOMS: atom_id res chain seq x y z
N MET A 1 41.67 -61.18 -0.71
CA MET A 1 40.83 -60.03 -0.33
C MET A 1 40.98 -58.97 -1.40
N LYS A 2 39.89 -58.74 -2.16
CA LYS A 2 39.84 -57.73 -3.20
C LYS A 2 39.52 -56.36 -2.55
N LYS A 3 40.49 -55.44 -2.49
CA LYS A 3 40.27 -54.08 -2.03
C LYS A 3 39.34 -53.39 -3.03
N MET A 4 38.09 -53.10 -2.59
CA MET A 4 37.21 -52.22 -3.34
C MET A 4 37.81 -50.80 -3.31
N HIS A 5 38.33 -50.34 -4.43
CA HIS A 5 38.63 -48.93 -4.62
C HIS A 5 37.31 -48.18 -4.74
N ILE A 6 36.88 -47.62 -3.64
CA ILE A 6 35.78 -46.65 -3.64
C ILE A 6 36.30 -45.43 -4.42
N ASN A 7 35.68 -45.17 -5.55
CA ASN A 7 36.11 -44.11 -6.46
C ASN A 7 35.74 -42.76 -5.81
N SER A 8 36.68 -42.14 -5.11
CA SER A 8 36.49 -40.87 -4.37
C SER A 8 35.97 -39.73 -5.25
N LYS A 9 36.17 -39.78 -6.57
CA LYS A 9 35.67 -38.81 -7.53
C LYS A 9 34.15 -38.89 -7.70
N GLY A 10 33.54 -40.06 -7.57
CA GLY A 10 32.09 -40.21 -7.66
C GLY A 10 31.37 -39.68 -6.42
N ILE A 11 31.98 -39.82 -5.24
CA ILE A 11 31.39 -39.30 -3.98
C ILE A 11 31.41 -37.78 -3.95
N THR A 12 32.47 -37.12 -4.41
CA THR A 12 32.55 -35.66 -4.49
C THR A 12 31.55 -35.05 -5.48
N LEU A 13 31.30 -35.73 -6.61
CA LEU A 13 30.34 -35.27 -7.61
C LEU A 13 28.90 -35.36 -7.09
N ILE A 14 28.55 -36.44 -6.41
CA ILE A 14 27.24 -36.60 -5.76
C ILE A 14 27.07 -35.57 -4.66
N ALA A 15 28.07 -35.35 -3.81
CA ALA A 15 28.03 -34.33 -2.78
C ALA A 15 27.81 -32.92 -3.35
N LEU A 16 28.49 -32.60 -4.45
CA LEU A 16 28.33 -31.32 -5.14
C LEU A 16 26.90 -31.13 -5.67
N VAL A 17 26.35 -32.14 -6.35
CA VAL A 17 24.98 -32.09 -6.90
C VAL A 17 23.95 -31.94 -5.77
N VAL A 18 24.07 -32.72 -4.69
CA VAL A 18 23.18 -32.62 -3.54
C VAL A 18 23.25 -31.24 -2.91
N THR A 19 24.45 -30.68 -2.75
CA THR A 19 24.63 -29.33 -2.21
C THR A 19 23.94 -28.27 -3.06
N ILE A 20 24.07 -28.34 -4.38
CA ILE A 20 23.41 -27.42 -5.30
C ILE A 20 21.87 -27.53 -5.19
N ILE A 21 21.34 -28.75 -5.15
CA ILE A 21 19.89 -28.98 -5.01
C ILE A 21 19.41 -28.41 -3.70
N VAL A 22 20.08 -28.65 -2.58
CA VAL A 22 19.70 -28.10 -1.27
C VAL A 22 19.75 -26.58 -1.27
N LEU A 23 20.79 -25.98 -1.87
CA LEU A 23 20.89 -24.51 -1.97
C LEU A 23 19.76 -23.91 -2.83
N LEU A 24 19.37 -24.55 -3.93
CA LEU A 24 18.25 -24.12 -4.75
C LEU A 24 16.92 -24.19 -4.00
N ILE A 25 16.69 -25.26 -3.23
CA ILE A 25 15.48 -25.40 -2.41
C ILE A 25 15.45 -24.30 -1.33
N LEU A 26 16.55 -24.10 -0.61
CA LEU A 26 16.64 -23.06 0.42
C LEU A 26 16.48 -21.64 -0.16
N ALA A 27 17.07 -21.36 -1.31
CA ALA A 27 16.91 -20.08 -2.01
C ALA A 27 15.45 -19.84 -2.40
N SER A 28 14.75 -20.86 -2.89
CA SER A 28 13.34 -20.76 -3.28
C SER A 28 12.44 -20.45 -2.07
N ILE A 29 12.66 -21.11 -0.94
CA ILE A 29 11.89 -20.88 0.29
C ILE A 29 12.15 -19.48 0.84
N ALA A 30 13.41 -19.06 0.88
CA ALA A 30 13.79 -17.73 1.38
C ALA A 30 13.18 -16.60 0.53
N THR A 31 13.18 -16.76 -0.79
CA THR A 31 12.58 -15.77 -1.71
C THR A 31 11.08 -15.67 -1.52
N TYR A 32 10.37 -16.80 -1.43
CA TYR A 32 8.91 -16.82 -1.23
C TYR A 32 8.50 -16.17 0.11
N SER A 33 9.18 -16.52 1.20
CA SER A 33 8.94 -15.94 2.52
C SER A 33 9.24 -14.43 2.55
N GLY A 34 10.31 -14.00 1.89
CA GLY A 34 10.68 -12.60 1.78
C GLY A 34 9.62 -11.75 1.07
N ILE A 35 9.04 -12.25 -0.02
CA ILE A 35 7.98 -11.56 -0.76
C ILE A 35 6.73 -11.38 0.12
N GLN A 36 6.30 -12.40 0.84
CA GLN A 36 5.14 -12.32 1.74
C GLN A 36 5.35 -11.31 2.87
N ILE A 37 6.53 -11.26 3.45
CA ILE A 37 6.87 -10.29 4.51
C ILE A 37 6.81 -8.87 3.97
N ILE A 38 7.33 -8.61 2.76
CA ILE A 38 7.28 -7.30 2.13
C ILE A 38 5.84 -6.87 1.83
N GLU A 39 5.01 -7.75 1.30
CA GLU A 39 3.60 -7.46 1.03
C GLU A 39 2.83 -7.15 2.31
N SER A 40 3.02 -7.94 3.37
CA SER A 40 2.40 -7.70 4.68
C SER A 40 2.86 -6.38 5.30
N SER A 41 4.14 -6.05 5.19
CA SER A 41 4.68 -4.78 5.69
C SER A 41 4.09 -3.59 4.94
N LYS A 42 3.98 -3.66 3.61
CA LYS A 42 3.32 -2.63 2.79
C LYS A 42 1.86 -2.46 3.15
N ALA A 43 1.14 -3.57 3.37
CA ALA A 43 -0.26 -3.55 3.77
C ALA A 43 -0.44 -2.90 5.15
N THR A 44 0.42 -3.21 6.11
CA THR A 44 0.41 -2.61 7.45
C THR A 44 0.65 -1.10 7.37
N THR A 45 1.66 -0.66 6.62
CA THR A 45 1.98 0.76 6.42
C THR A 45 0.81 1.48 5.74
N PHE A 46 0.28 0.91 4.66
CA PHE A 46 -0.87 1.45 3.95
C PHE A 46 -2.07 1.66 4.88
N THR A 47 -2.42 0.63 5.64
CA THR A 47 -3.55 0.68 6.59
C THR A 47 -3.34 1.74 7.67
N ALA A 48 -2.13 1.83 8.22
CA ALA A 48 -1.79 2.84 9.23
C ALA A 48 -1.93 4.26 8.68
N GLU A 49 -1.36 4.54 7.52
CA GLU A 49 -1.46 5.85 6.88
C GLU A 49 -2.90 6.23 6.50
N MET A 50 -3.68 5.27 5.98
CA MET A 50 -5.09 5.48 5.68
C MET A 50 -5.91 5.81 6.95
N LYS A 51 -5.64 5.15 8.08
CA LYS A 51 -6.29 5.44 9.37
C LYS A 51 -5.92 6.82 9.90
N ILE A 52 -4.66 7.21 9.80
CA ILE A 52 -4.21 8.57 10.17
C ILE A 52 -4.97 9.59 9.33
N MET A 53 -5.00 9.42 8.02
CA MET A 53 -5.71 10.34 7.13
C MET A 53 -7.21 10.37 7.40
N GLN A 54 -7.83 9.22 7.66
CA GLN A 54 -9.27 9.17 8.00
C GLN A 54 -9.57 9.97 9.26
N THR A 55 -8.73 9.85 10.28
CA THR A 55 -8.87 10.64 11.52
C THR A 55 -8.72 12.13 11.24
N GLN A 56 -7.75 12.52 10.43
CA GLN A 56 -7.55 13.92 10.08
C GLN A 56 -8.68 14.48 9.23
N VAL A 57 -9.21 13.72 8.30
CA VAL A 57 -10.37 14.13 7.48
C VAL A 57 -11.62 14.32 8.34
N ASN A 58 -11.84 13.44 9.33
CA ASN A 58 -12.93 13.62 10.28
C ASN A 58 -12.77 14.93 11.10
N ASN A 59 -11.56 15.25 11.54
CA ASN A 59 -11.27 16.51 12.23
C ASN A 59 -11.50 17.73 11.31
N ILE A 60 -11.05 17.64 10.06
CA ILE A 60 -11.27 18.71 9.06
C ILE A 60 -12.76 18.89 8.77
N TYR A 61 -13.52 17.80 8.67
CA TYR A 61 -14.97 17.84 8.51
C TYR A 61 -15.63 18.61 9.67
N ASP A 62 -15.26 18.30 10.91
CA ASP A 62 -15.80 18.99 12.08
C ASP A 62 -15.45 20.48 12.10
N GLN A 63 -14.21 20.84 11.75
CA GLN A 63 -13.75 22.22 11.63
C GLN A 63 -14.51 22.96 10.50
N TRP A 64 -14.73 22.31 9.38
CA TRP A 64 -15.53 22.88 8.29
C TRP A 64 -16.99 23.11 8.72
N LYS A 65 -17.60 22.16 9.43
CA LYS A 65 -18.97 22.33 9.96
C LYS A 65 -19.08 23.47 10.96
N ARG A 66 -18.03 23.77 11.71
CA ARG A 66 -17.97 24.94 12.60
C ARG A 66 -17.60 26.24 11.89
N GLY A 67 -17.33 26.20 10.59
CA GLY A 67 -16.92 27.37 9.81
C GLY A 67 -15.49 27.84 10.04
N GLU A 68 -14.66 27.01 10.67
CA GLU A 68 -13.25 27.32 10.99
C GLU A 68 -12.32 27.13 9.78
N VAL A 69 -12.70 26.27 8.85
CA VAL A 69 -11.91 25.88 7.68
C VAL A 69 -12.76 25.92 6.42
N ASN A 70 -12.18 26.39 5.32
CA ASN A 70 -12.78 26.25 4.01
C ASN A 70 -12.22 24.99 3.31
N LYS A 71 -13.05 23.95 3.19
CA LYS A 71 -12.66 22.67 2.58
C LYS A 71 -12.17 22.80 1.13
N ASP A 72 -12.68 23.78 0.39
CA ASP A 72 -12.35 23.99 -1.03
C ASP A 72 -10.97 24.64 -1.23
N LYS A 73 -10.38 25.14 -0.15
CA LYS A 73 -9.00 25.67 -0.14
C LYS A 73 -7.96 24.65 0.34
N LEU A 74 -8.42 23.50 0.81
CA LEU A 74 -7.52 22.42 1.22
C LEU A 74 -7.21 21.52 0.03
N GLY A 75 -5.95 21.16 -0.11
CA GLY A 75 -5.50 20.37 -1.25
C GLY A 75 -5.53 21.12 -2.58
N LYS A 76 -5.39 20.39 -3.65
CA LYS A 76 -5.31 20.88 -5.04
C LYS A 76 -6.48 20.33 -5.83
N ASP A 77 -6.87 21.05 -6.89
CA ASP A 77 -7.90 20.56 -7.80
C ASP A 77 -7.45 19.28 -8.51
N LEU A 78 -8.41 18.42 -8.87
CA LEU A 78 -8.11 17.19 -9.61
C LEU A 78 -7.48 17.48 -10.98
N GLU A 79 -7.70 18.67 -11.53
CA GLU A 79 -7.11 19.13 -12.79
C GLU A 79 -5.78 19.87 -12.63
N TYR A 80 -5.20 19.88 -11.43
CA TYR A 80 -3.95 20.56 -11.10
C TYR A 80 -2.80 20.21 -12.04
N LYS A 81 -2.71 18.93 -12.42
CA LYS A 81 -1.76 18.41 -13.43
C LYS A 81 -2.45 17.29 -14.21
N SER A 82 -2.01 17.10 -15.47
CA SER A 82 -2.53 16.03 -16.32
C SER A 82 -2.43 14.64 -15.68
N GLU A 83 -1.31 14.36 -15.00
CA GLU A 83 -1.08 13.11 -14.29
C GLU A 83 -2.09 12.89 -13.16
N VAL A 84 -2.42 13.95 -12.41
CA VAL A 84 -3.40 13.90 -11.32
C VAL A 84 -4.80 13.66 -11.86
N LYS A 85 -5.16 14.33 -12.95
CA LYS A 85 -6.46 14.15 -13.63
C LYS A 85 -6.63 12.73 -14.15
N GLU A 86 -5.59 12.20 -14.81
CA GLU A 86 -5.60 10.83 -15.33
C GLU A 86 -5.72 9.81 -14.20
N GLN A 87 -4.95 9.98 -13.14
CA GLN A 87 -5.00 9.10 -11.97
C GLN A 87 -6.34 9.21 -11.23
N ALA A 88 -6.93 10.39 -11.10
CA ALA A 88 -8.25 10.58 -10.52
C ALA A 88 -9.32 9.83 -11.32
N SER A 89 -9.29 9.92 -12.65
CA SER A 89 -10.20 9.18 -13.52
C SER A 89 -10.03 7.66 -13.36
N LYS A 90 -8.79 7.19 -13.34
CA LYS A 90 -8.47 5.76 -13.15
C LYS A 90 -8.94 5.23 -11.81
N VAL A 91 -8.70 5.96 -10.72
CA VAL A 91 -9.00 5.50 -9.36
C VAL A 91 -10.44 5.78 -8.98
N LEU A 92 -10.88 7.02 -9.05
CA LEU A 92 -12.22 7.40 -8.57
C LEU A 92 -13.32 6.89 -9.49
N THR A 93 -13.18 7.08 -10.79
CA THR A 93 -14.23 6.74 -11.76
C THR A 93 -14.18 5.27 -12.16
N THR A 94 -13.00 4.75 -12.52
CA THR A 94 -12.89 3.39 -13.07
C THR A 94 -12.80 2.34 -11.97
N ALA A 95 -11.91 2.50 -11.00
CA ALA A 95 -11.68 1.48 -9.98
C ALA A 95 -12.75 1.49 -8.88
N LEU A 96 -13.24 2.66 -8.47
CA LEU A 96 -14.21 2.83 -7.38
C LEU A 96 -15.64 3.10 -7.85
N ASP A 97 -15.84 3.27 -9.16
CA ASP A 97 -17.16 3.57 -9.77
C ASP A 97 -17.86 4.80 -9.15
N ILE A 98 -17.08 5.80 -8.75
CA ILE A 98 -17.60 7.06 -8.22
C ILE A 98 -18.14 7.89 -9.39
N LYS A 99 -19.43 8.11 -9.42
CA LYS A 99 -20.12 8.84 -10.51
C LYS A 99 -19.90 10.34 -10.42
N ASP A 100 -19.89 10.88 -9.21
CA ASP A 100 -19.71 12.31 -8.95
C ASP A 100 -18.39 12.53 -8.21
N THR A 101 -17.40 13.03 -8.90
CA THR A 101 -16.08 13.35 -8.36
C THR A 101 -15.99 14.80 -7.87
N THR A 102 -17.09 15.56 -7.94
CA THR A 102 -17.17 16.93 -7.42
C THR A 102 -16.94 16.90 -5.91
N GLY A 103 -16.07 17.75 -5.42
CA GLY A 103 -15.72 17.78 -4.00
C GLY A 103 -14.52 16.93 -3.62
N TYR A 104 -14.06 16.04 -4.49
CA TYR A 104 -12.76 15.42 -4.32
C TYR A 104 -11.63 16.38 -4.65
N ARG A 105 -10.60 16.39 -3.80
CA ARG A 105 -9.39 17.20 -3.98
C ARG A 105 -8.16 16.34 -3.81
N TYR A 106 -7.10 16.72 -4.48
CA TYR A 106 -5.83 16.03 -4.40
C TYR A 106 -4.98 16.58 -3.25
N TYR A 107 -4.63 15.72 -2.32
CA TYR A 107 -3.77 16.01 -1.17
C TYR A 107 -2.39 15.41 -1.41
N ASP A 108 -1.47 16.23 -1.88
CA ASP A 108 -0.07 15.86 -2.05
C ASP A 108 0.72 16.01 -0.74
N GLN A 109 1.99 15.63 -0.77
CA GLN A 109 2.85 15.71 0.41
C GLN A 109 3.02 17.14 0.93
N GLU A 110 2.99 18.13 0.06
CA GLU A 110 3.03 19.54 0.45
C GLU A 110 1.80 19.92 1.27
N THR A 111 0.61 19.53 0.80
CA THR A 111 -0.66 19.76 1.50
C THR A 111 -0.70 19.05 2.85
N ILE A 112 -0.29 17.78 2.90
CA ILE A 112 -0.25 16.97 4.11
C ILE A 112 0.68 17.60 5.14
N LYS A 113 1.85 18.04 4.73
CA LYS A 113 2.83 18.74 5.59
C LYS A 113 2.29 20.07 6.11
N LYS A 114 1.64 20.87 5.27
CA LYS A 114 1.02 22.15 5.66
C LYS A 114 -0.08 21.96 6.70
N LEU A 115 -0.80 20.85 6.64
CA LEU A 115 -1.83 20.49 7.62
C LEU A 115 -1.25 19.95 8.94
N GLY A 116 0.07 19.81 9.07
CA GLY A 116 0.73 19.27 10.24
C GLY A 116 0.51 17.77 10.45
N ILE A 117 0.19 17.04 9.40
CA ILE A 117 -0.04 15.59 9.45
C ILE A 117 1.30 14.87 9.32
N GLU A 118 1.65 14.10 10.33
CA GLU A 118 2.89 13.33 10.40
C GLU A 118 2.62 11.83 10.18
N GLY A 119 3.66 11.10 9.78
CA GLY A 119 3.60 9.64 9.63
C GLY A 119 2.92 9.16 8.35
N VAL A 120 2.66 10.06 7.39
CA VAL A 120 2.00 9.75 6.13
C VAL A 120 2.93 10.11 4.96
N LYS A 121 3.25 9.13 4.14
CA LYS A 121 4.14 9.26 2.98
C LYS A 121 3.43 9.15 1.63
N GLN A 122 2.22 8.64 1.61
CA GLN A 122 1.42 8.55 0.40
C GLN A 122 0.57 9.82 0.18
N GLU A 123 -0.01 9.92 -0.99
CA GLU A 123 -0.89 11.01 -1.43
C GLU A 123 -2.32 10.49 -1.56
N PHE A 124 -3.30 11.39 -1.54
CA PHE A 124 -4.71 11.00 -1.47
C PHE A 124 -5.61 11.86 -2.35
N PHE A 125 -6.72 11.25 -2.76
CA PHE A 125 -7.93 11.95 -3.15
C PHE A 125 -8.88 11.98 -1.95
N ILE A 126 -9.30 13.16 -1.54
CA ILE A 126 -10.11 13.37 -0.34
C ILE A 126 -11.35 14.15 -0.68
N ASN A 127 -12.49 13.68 -0.22
CA ASN A 127 -13.73 14.43 -0.18
C ASN A 127 -14.08 14.67 1.30
N VAL A 128 -13.92 15.91 1.75
CA VAL A 128 -14.18 16.28 3.15
C VAL A 128 -15.67 16.14 3.48
N GLU A 129 -16.56 16.45 2.56
CA GLU A 129 -17.99 16.42 2.77
C GLU A 129 -18.54 15.01 3.02
N THR A 130 -18.09 14.04 2.25
CA THR A 130 -18.42 12.62 2.43
C THR A 130 -17.48 11.90 3.38
N ARG A 131 -16.38 12.54 3.76
CA ARG A 131 -15.28 11.99 4.57
C ARG A 131 -14.56 10.81 3.91
N ASP A 132 -14.57 10.77 2.58
CA ASP A 132 -13.88 9.74 1.82
C ASP A 132 -12.37 10.01 1.75
N VAL A 133 -11.60 8.96 2.03
CA VAL A 133 -10.14 8.93 1.90
C VAL A 133 -9.77 7.85 0.92
N VAL A 134 -9.19 8.25 -0.20
CA VAL A 134 -8.81 7.35 -1.30
C VAL A 134 -7.31 7.50 -1.56
N SER A 135 -6.58 6.41 -1.54
CA SER A 135 -5.15 6.41 -1.86
C SER A 135 -4.92 6.77 -3.33
N TYR A 136 -3.98 7.66 -3.59
CA TYR A 136 -3.59 8.05 -4.95
C TYR A 136 -2.99 6.87 -5.73
N LYS A 137 -2.07 6.12 -5.12
CA LYS A 137 -1.38 4.98 -5.76
C LYS A 137 -2.06 3.65 -5.50
N GLY A 138 -2.74 3.51 -4.37
CA GLY A 138 -3.30 2.25 -3.90
C GLY A 138 -2.25 1.28 -3.34
N LEU A 139 -2.74 0.16 -2.85
CA LEU A 139 -1.96 -0.97 -2.37
C LEU A 139 -2.18 -2.16 -3.30
N LYS A 140 -1.10 -2.72 -3.84
CA LYS A 140 -1.14 -4.04 -4.47
C LYS A 140 -0.87 -5.09 -3.40
N TYR A 141 -1.84 -5.96 -3.15
CA TYR A 141 -1.74 -7.03 -2.17
C TYR A 141 -2.39 -8.31 -2.70
N LYS A 142 -1.63 -9.41 -2.71
CA LYS A 142 -2.07 -10.72 -3.25
C LYS A 142 -2.67 -10.67 -4.65
N GLY A 143 -2.14 -9.79 -5.51
CA GLY A 143 -2.57 -9.64 -6.90
C GLY A 143 -3.65 -8.59 -7.15
N ASP A 144 -4.38 -8.16 -6.12
CA ASP A 144 -5.45 -7.16 -6.22
C ASP A 144 -4.97 -5.76 -5.83
N MET A 145 -5.69 -4.74 -6.32
CA MET A 145 -5.45 -3.34 -6.00
C MET A 145 -6.52 -2.80 -5.05
N TYR A 146 -6.09 -2.14 -4.00
CA TYR A 146 -6.93 -1.53 -2.98
C TYR A 146 -6.62 -0.04 -2.85
N TYR A 147 -7.65 0.79 -2.83
CA TYR A 147 -7.53 2.26 -2.76
C TYR A 147 -8.17 2.86 -1.51
N THR A 148 -9.00 2.09 -0.82
CA THR A 148 -9.72 2.53 0.39
C THR A 148 -9.61 1.50 1.50
N LEU A 149 -9.83 1.92 2.75
CA LEU A 149 -9.87 1.00 3.89
C LEU A 149 -10.98 -0.07 3.76
N ILE A 150 -12.14 0.33 3.23
CA ILE A 150 -13.31 -0.55 3.10
C ILE A 150 -13.06 -1.70 2.13
N GLN A 151 -12.20 -1.50 1.13
CA GLN A 151 -11.84 -2.54 0.17
C GLN A 151 -10.89 -3.59 0.74
N LEU A 152 -10.20 -3.29 1.85
CA LEU A 152 -9.19 -4.19 2.40
C LEU A 152 -9.81 -5.51 2.88
N PRO A 153 -9.15 -6.65 2.64
CA PRO A 153 -9.60 -7.94 3.16
C PRO A 153 -9.67 -7.95 4.69
N ASP A 154 -10.60 -8.75 5.21
CA ASP A 154 -10.69 -9.01 6.64
C ASP A 154 -9.34 -9.49 7.19
N GLY A 155 -8.95 -8.95 8.34
CA GLY A 155 -7.65 -9.24 8.96
C GLY A 155 -6.57 -8.18 8.72
N LEU A 156 -6.62 -7.41 7.61
CA LEU A 156 -5.76 -6.23 7.44
C LEU A 156 -6.35 -4.99 8.11
N TYR A 157 -7.68 -4.92 8.20
CA TYR A 157 -8.41 -3.81 8.83
C TYR A 157 -8.40 -3.87 10.37
N ASN A 158 -8.38 -5.09 10.93
CA ASN A 158 -8.52 -5.35 12.37
C ASN A 158 -7.19 -5.54 13.10
N VAL A 159 -6.12 -4.92 12.67
CA VAL A 159 -4.92 -4.87 13.51
C VAL A 159 -5.19 -3.85 14.61
N ASP A 160 -5.74 -4.32 15.72
CA ASP A 160 -5.84 -3.59 16.96
C ASP A 160 -4.43 -3.25 17.43
N TYR A 161 -4.04 -2.01 17.25
CA TYR A 161 -2.89 -1.46 17.95
C TYR A 161 -3.33 -1.10 19.37
N THR A 162 -3.38 -2.09 20.21
CA THR A 162 -3.39 -1.91 21.67
C THR A 162 -1.96 -1.66 22.14
#